data_00f22c73bd3904ea9b1932bf95df9642
#
_entry.id   00f22c73bd3904ea9b1932bf95df9642
#
_cell.length_a   1.000
_cell.length_b   1.000
_cell.length_c   1.000
_cell.angle_alpha   90.00
_cell.angle_beta   90.00
_cell.angle_gamma   90.00
#
_symmetry.space_group_name_H-M   'P 1'
#
loop_
_entity.id
_entity.type
_entity.pdbx_description
1 polymer ?
#
loop_
_entity_poly.entity_id
_entity_poly.type
_entity_poly.pdbx_seq_one_letter_code
_entity_poly.pdbx_strand_id
1 'polypeptide(L)'
;KTTLSADPNRRLIGDDEHGWTLENSIFNFEGGCYAKVIDLTEEKEPDIYKAIKPGAILENVVFNDNGDIDYRDSSITQNTRVSYPIYHIDNIQQPSFAKNPTNIFFLTADAFGVLPPISKLTPGQAAYHFISGYTAKVAGTEAGITEPVPSFPACFGEPFMPLHPTIYAEMLSKKMQEVGVNVWLVNTGWTGGPYGIGTRMKLKYTRAMISAAMNGSLEESNKGNYHVHSVFGVQQPRICPNVPTEVLSPRQTWNNDDGYYKMADKLANSFRDNFKKFETYANAEILAGAPNIIVKI
;
A
#
# COMPACT_ATOMS: atom_id res chain seq x y z
N LYS A 1 4.93 4.54 -0.74
CA LYS A 1 4.48 5.25 0.49
C LYS A 1 4.39 6.74 0.24
N THR A 2 5.51 7.41 0.01
CA THR A 2 5.67 8.86 -0.08
C THR A 2 4.65 9.54 -1.00
N THR A 3 4.42 9.00 -2.20
CA THR A 3 3.40 9.47 -3.15
C THR A 3 1.97 9.57 -2.57
N LEU A 4 1.64 8.70 -1.61
CA LEU A 4 0.33 8.66 -0.96
C LEU A 4 0.29 9.44 0.36
N SER A 5 1.41 9.53 1.08
CA SER A 5 1.51 10.35 2.29
C SER A 5 1.54 11.84 1.95
N ALA A 6 2.24 12.24 0.89
CA ALA A 6 2.31 13.61 0.37
C ALA A 6 1.09 13.94 -0.52
N ASP A 7 -0.13 13.81 0.01
CA ASP A 7 -1.36 14.21 -0.68
C ASP A 7 -1.65 15.69 -0.41
N PRO A 8 -1.75 16.54 -1.45
CA PRO A 8 -1.95 18.00 -1.27
C PRO A 8 -3.24 18.38 -0.54
N ASN A 9 -4.21 17.45 -0.47
CA ASN A 9 -5.48 17.69 0.22
C ASN A 9 -5.42 17.40 1.73
N ARG A 10 -4.27 16.96 2.27
CA ARG A 10 -4.11 16.57 3.68
C ARG A 10 -2.81 17.09 4.26
N ARG A 11 -2.84 17.41 5.56
CA ARG A 11 -1.61 17.80 6.26
C ARG A 11 -0.72 16.58 6.48
N LEU A 12 0.54 16.72 6.09
CA LEU A 12 1.56 15.71 6.27
C LEU A 12 2.11 15.77 7.70
N ILE A 13 2.07 14.66 8.43
CA ILE A 13 2.73 14.48 9.73
C ILE A 13 4.17 14.01 9.51
N GLY A 14 4.38 13.11 8.56
CA GLY A 14 5.66 12.53 8.19
C GLY A 14 5.53 11.53 7.05
N ASP A 15 6.67 11.10 6.54
CA ASP A 15 6.74 10.20 5.37
C ASP A 15 6.77 8.72 5.76
N ASP A 16 7.69 8.30 6.62
CA ASP A 16 7.98 6.89 6.85
C ASP A 16 7.84 6.46 8.31
N GLU A 17 8.73 6.88 9.18
CA GLU A 17 8.85 6.36 10.53
C GLU A 17 7.90 7.05 11.52
N HIS A 18 6.92 6.31 12.04
CA HIS A 18 5.94 6.83 12.99
C HIS A 18 5.88 5.99 14.26
N GLY A 19 5.62 6.67 15.39
CA GLY A 19 5.28 6.04 16.66
C GLY A 19 3.79 6.16 16.98
N TRP A 20 3.22 5.11 17.55
CA TRP A 20 1.86 5.11 18.10
C TRP A 20 1.93 4.97 19.61
N THR A 21 1.65 6.03 20.33
CA THR A 21 1.80 6.09 21.80
C THR A 21 0.74 5.26 22.54
N LEU A 22 0.97 5.05 23.83
CA LEU A 22 -0.02 4.38 24.68
C LEU A 22 -1.31 5.20 24.82
N GLU A 23 -1.22 6.52 24.75
CA GLU A 23 -2.35 7.46 24.76
C GLU A 23 -3.03 7.61 23.40
N ASN A 24 -2.72 6.70 22.47
CA ASN A 24 -3.29 6.62 21.14
C ASN A 24 -3.01 7.83 20.22
N SER A 25 -1.88 8.49 20.42
CA SER A 25 -1.39 9.57 19.53
C SER A 25 -0.36 9.03 18.55
N ILE A 26 -0.32 9.63 17.37
CA ILE A 26 0.65 9.32 16.32
C ILE A 26 1.65 10.47 16.23
N PHE A 27 2.93 10.17 16.11
CA PHE A 27 3.97 11.15 15.87
C PHE A 27 5.01 10.60 14.89
N ASN A 28 5.72 11.51 14.22
CA ASN A 28 6.78 11.16 13.28
C ASN A 28 8.15 11.28 13.93
N PHE A 29 9.05 10.33 13.64
CA PHE A 29 10.45 10.32 14.12
C PHE A 29 11.40 11.09 13.19
N GLU A 30 11.01 11.31 11.93
CA GLU A 30 11.88 11.82 10.88
C GLU A 30 11.68 13.31 10.67
N GLY A 31 12.77 14.00 10.40
CA GLY A 31 12.74 15.41 9.99
C GLY A 31 12.60 15.65 8.49
N GLY A 32 12.47 14.60 7.69
CA GLY A 32 12.47 14.67 6.23
C GLY A 32 11.65 13.62 5.53
N CYS A 33 11.71 13.66 4.21
CA CYS A 33 11.06 12.73 3.30
C CYS A 33 12.07 12.15 2.30
N TYR A 34 11.82 10.93 1.80
CA TYR A 34 12.66 10.27 0.81
C TYR A 34 11.80 9.69 -0.31
N ALA A 35 11.69 10.42 -1.41
CA ALA A 35 10.78 10.13 -2.51
C ALA A 35 11.49 9.58 -3.75
N LYS A 36 10.79 8.73 -4.53
CA LYS A 36 11.16 8.39 -5.91
C LYS A 36 10.85 9.56 -6.82
N VAL A 37 11.74 9.82 -7.80
CA VAL A 37 11.56 10.93 -8.74
C VAL A 37 11.59 10.51 -10.22
N ILE A 38 11.68 9.21 -10.52
CA ILE A 38 11.53 8.74 -11.89
C ILE A 38 10.14 9.10 -12.44
N ASP A 39 10.09 9.68 -13.64
CA ASP A 39 8.86 10.18 -14.29
C ASP A 39 8.07 11.21 -13.44
N LEU A 40 8.73 11.90 -12.51
CA LEU A 40 8.12 12.94 -11.69
C LEU A 40 7.67 14.12 -12.58
N THR A 41 6.46 14.59 -12.35
CA THR A 41 5.94 15.82 -12.93
C THR A 41 5.15 16.61 -11.89
N GLU A 42 5.10 17.93 -12.01
CA GLU A 42 4.32 18.78 -11.12
C GLU A 42 2.83 18.41 -11.13
N GLU A 43 2.29 17.98 -12.29
CA GLU A 43 0.89 17.58 -12.41
C GLU A 43 0.57 16.31 -11.60
N LYS A 44 1.47 15.33 -11.60
CA LYS A 44 1.26 14.04 -10.90
C LYS A 44 1.47 14.15 -9.41
N GLU A 45 2.55 14.81 -8.99
CA GLU A 45 3.00 14.88 -7.60
C GLU A 45 3.51 16.29 -7.25
N PRO A 46 2.60 17.28 -7.11
CA PRO A 46 2.97 18.69 -6.97
C PRO A 46 3.80 18.97 -5.73
N ASP A 47 3.50 18.32 -4.61
CA ASP A 47 4.20 18.56 -3.34
C ASP A 47 5.64 18.07 -3.38
N ILE A 48 5.87 16.87 -3.93
CA ILE A 48 7.22 16.30 -4.09
C ILE A 48 8.02 17.15 -5.09
N TYR A 49 7.39 17.52 -6.22
CA TYR A 49 8.04 18.35 -7.25
C TYR A 49 8.50 19.70 -6.69
N LYS A 50 7.66 20.40 -5.94
CA LYS A 50 7.97 21.68 -5.32
C LYS A 50 8.94 21.59 -4.14
N ALA A 51 9.07 20.42 -3.52
CA ALA A 51 10.03 20.20 -2.45
C ALA A 51 11.47 20.09 -2.95
N ILE A 52 11.69 19.91 -4.27
CA ILE A 52 13.02 19.88 -4.89
C ILE A 52 13.52 21.32 -5.08
N LYS A 53 14.13 21.83 -4.05
CA LYS A 53 14.68 23.19 -3.96
C LYS A 53 15.97 23.18 -3.12
N PRO A 54 16.72 24.30 -3.00
CA PRO A 54 17.96 24.33 -2.21
C PRO A 54 17.79 23.72 -0.83
N GLY A 55 18.68 22.77 -0.48
CA GLY A 55 18.62 21.95 0.72
C GLY A 55 18.08 20.52 0.49
N ALA A 56 17.50 20.21 -0.68
CA ALA A 56 17.20 18.84 -1.08
C ALA A 56 18.45 18.14 -1.62
N ILE A 57 18.53 16.82 -1.39
CA ILE A 57 19.64 15.97 -1.87
C ILE A 57 19.07 15.04 -2.93
N LEU A 58 19.64 15.07 -4.12
CA LEU A 58 19.28 14.21 -5.24
C LEU A 58 20.22 13.01 -5.32
N GLU A 59 19.66 11.84 -5.65
CA GLU A 59 20.39 10.59 -5.74
C GLU A 59 20.06 9.87 -7.06
N ASN A 60 21.11 9.47 -7.78
CA ASN A 60 21.02 8.76 -9.07
C ASN A 60 20.27 9.53 -10.18
N VAL A 61 20.13 10.84 -10.07
CA VAL A 61 19.50 11.66 -11.10
C VAL A 61 20.54 12.19 -12.10
N VAL A 62 20.10 12.41 -13.32
CA VAL A 62 20.90 12.99 -14.40
C VAL A 62 20.43 14.41 -14.66
N PHE A 63 21.35 15.32 -14.92
CA PHE A 63 21.08 16.71 -15.30
C PHE A 63 21.33 16.86 -16.81
N ASN A 64 20.45 17.60 -17.47
CA ASN A 64 20.65 17.99 -18.85
C ASN A 64 21.74 19.09 -18.99
N ASP A 65 22.10 19.46 -20.21
CA ASP A 65 23.12 20.46 -20.48
C ASP A 65 22.79 21.87 -19.91
N ASN A 66 21.52 22.15 -19.64
CA ASN A 66 21.08 23.41 -19.04
C ASN A 66 21.12 23.40 -17.50
N GLY A 67 21.46 22.26 -16.90
CA GLY A 67 21.46 22.06 -15.45
C GLY A 67 20.09 21.70 -14.85
N ASP A 68 19.09 21.41 -15.69
CA ASP A 68 17.79 20.91 -15.21
C ASP A 68 17.83 19.41 -15.00
N ILE A 69 16.99 18.91 -14.07
CA ILE A 69 16.87 17.47 -13.80
C ILE A 69 16.11 16.78 -14.93
N ASP A 70 16.69 15.73 -15.50
CA ASP A 70 15.95 14.83 -16.38
C ASP A 70 15.32 13.69 -15.57
N TYR A 71 14.05 13.85 -15.20
CA TYR A 71 13.30 12.85 -14.43
C TYR A 71 12.99 11.56 -15.23
N ARG A 72 13.23 11.53 -16.54
CA ARG A 72 13.00 10.35 -17.39
C ARG A 72 14.26 9.53 -17.57
N ASP A 73 15.42 10.12 -17.30
CA ASP A 73 16.69 9.43 -17.45
C ASP A 73 16.84 8.33 -16.40
N SER A 74 17.03 7.12 -16.85
CA SER A 74 17.27 5.93 -16.03
C SER A 74 18.60 5.25 -16.38
N SER A 75 19.52 5.97 -17.02
CA SER A 75 20.82 5.45 -17.49
C SER A 75 21.68 4.94 -16.33
N ILE A 76 21.61 5.55 -15.15
CA ILE A 76 22.28 5.08 -13.94
C ILE A 76 21.44 3.96 -13.31
N THR A 77 20.16 4.24 -13.01
CA THR A 77 19.19 3.30 -12.45
C THR A 77 17.79 3.92 -12.47
N GLN A 78 16.76 3.09 -12.47
CA GLN A 78 15.36 3.54 -12.25
C GLN A 78 15.08 3.96 -10.80
N ASN A 79 16.01 3.74 -9.88
CA ASN A 79 15.90 4.13 -8.48
C ASN A 79 16.44 5.54 -8.23
N THR A 80 15.93 6.51 -8.99
CA THR A 80 16.23 7.92 -8.78
C THR A 80 15.44 8.42 -7.56
N ARG A 81 16.10 9.20 -6.69
CA ARG A 81 15.53 9.64 -5.41
C ARG A 81 15.81 11.10 -5.13
N VAL A 82 14.99 11.66 -4.26
CA VAL A 82 15.24 12.92 -3.56
C VAL A 82 14.98 12.75 -2.08
N SER A 83 15.89 13.26 -1.25
CA SER A 83 15.70 13.49 0.17
C SER A 83 15.53 14.99 0.42
N TYR A 84 14.52 15.38 1.18
CA TYR A 84 14.28 16.79 1.53
C TYR A 84 13.72 16.93 2.94
N PRO A 85 14.00 18.04 3.63
CA PRO A 85 13.42 18.34 4.92
C PRO A 85 11.89 18.45 4.84
N ILE A 86 11.17 17.97 5.85
CA ILE A 86 9.70 17.96 5.83
C ILE A 86 9.10 19.35 5.60
N TYR A 87 9.75 20.41 6.09
CA TYR A 87 9.31 21.80 5.90
C TYR A 87 9.44 22.31 4.46
N HIS A 88 9.97 21.52 3.53
CA HIS A 88 9.88 21.82 2.10
C HIS A 88 8.47 21.56 1.55
N ILE A 89 7.66 20.78 2.22
CA ILE A 89 6.23 20.60 1.94
C ILE A 89 5.45 21.73 2.61
N ASP A 90 4.61 22.44 1.86
CA ASP A 90 3.83 23.57 2.37
C ASP A 90 2.72 23.12 3.32
N ASN A 91 2.09 21.97 3.04
CA ASN A 91 0.94 21.46 3.78
C ASN A 91 1.34 20.46 4.88
N ILE A 92 2.22 20.86 5.81
CA ILE A 92 2.62 20.04 6.95
C ILE A 92 1.80 20.31 8.20
N GLN A 93 1.69 19.29 9.04
CA GLN A 93 1.17 19.41 10.40
C GLN A 93 2.33 19.74 11.35
N GLN A 94 2.22 20.86 12.07
CA GLN A 94 3.17 21.25 13.11
C GLN A 94 2.48 21.37 14.47
N PRO A 95 3.02 20.72 15.52
CA PRO A 95 4.10 19.75 15.47
C PRO A 95 3.70 18.50 14.68
N SER A 96 4.68 17.68 14.26
CA SER A 96 4.48 16.42 13.50
C SER A 96 3.81 15.34 14.36
N PHE A 97 2.56 15.59 14.72
CA PHE A 97 1.77 14.85 15.70
C PHE A 97 0.28 14.90 15.35
N ALA A 98 -0.42 13.79 15.58
CA ALA A 98 -1.89 13.71 15.49
C ALA A 98 -2.46 12.84 16.60
N LYS A 99 -3.77 12.98 16.82
CA LYS A 99 -4.55 12.11 17.69
C LYS A 99 -4.80 10.76 17.01
N ASN A 100 -5.69 9.96 17.58
CA ASN A 100 -6.06 8.64 17.11
C ASN A 100 -6.25 8.56 15.59
N PRO A 101 -5.62 7.59 14.92
CA PRO A 101 -5.94 7.33 13.52
C PRO A 101 -7.37 6.83 13.39
N THR A 102 -8.05 7.22 12.32
CA THR A 102 -9.38 6.71 11.97
C THR A 102 -9.33 5.66 10.87
N ASN A 103 -8.26 5.66 10.10
CA ASN A 103 -8.03 4.70 9.03
C ASN A 103 -6.56 4.26 9.00
N ILE A 104 -6.34 2.97 8.70
CA ILE A 104 -5.04 2.38 8.40
C ILE A 104 -5.11 1.80 6.99
N PHE A 105 -4.11 2.09 6.16
CA PHE A 105 -4.00 1.56 4.81
C PHE A 105 -2.77 0.67 4.69
N PHE A 106 -2.97 -0.64 4.56
CA PHE A 106 -1.90 -1.56 4.19
C PHE A 106 -1.68 -1.46 2.68
N LEU A 107 -0.49 -1.03 2.28
CA LEU A 107 -0.14 -0.91 0.88
C LEU A 107 0.49 -2.21 0.38
N THR A 108 -0.04 -2.74 -0.70
CA THR A 108 0.55 -3.86 -1.43
C THR A 108 0.74 -3.51 -2.91
N ALA A 109 1.65 -4.21 -3.57
CA ALA A 109 1.77 -4.17 -5.02
C ALA A 109 1.60 -5.60 -5.54
N ASP A 110 0.38 -5.95 -5.95
CA ASP A 110 0.09 -7.28 -6.47
C ASP A 110 0.60 -7.43 -7.90
N ALA A 111 1.60 -8.28 -8.11
CA ALA A 111 2.15 -8.57 -9.43
C ALA A 111 1.32 -9.59 -10.22
N PHE A 112 0.36 -10.26 -9.59
CA PHE A 112 -0.52 -11.24 -10.23
C PHE A 112 -1.77 -10.60 -10.84
N GLY A 113 -2.15 -9.38 -10.39
CA GLY A 113 -3.31 -8.66 -10.92
C GLY A 113 -4.66 -9.21 -10.48
N VAL A 114 -4.74 -9.81 -9.30
CA VAL A 114 -5.93 -10.52 -8.79
C VAL A 114 -6.51 -9.93 -7.50
N LEU A 115 -5.72 -9.14 -6.73
CA LEU A 115 -6.24 -8.47 -5.54
C LEU A 115 -7.11 -7.27 -5.91
N PRO A 116 -8.23 -7.05 -5.20
CA PRO A 116 -9.00 -5.82 -5.34
C PRO A 116 -8.15 -4.57 -5.09
N PRO A 117 -8.44 -3.46 -5.79
CA PRO A 117 -7.66 -2.23 -5.65
C PRO A 117 -7.80 -1.59 -4.26
N ILE A 118 -8.92 -1.81 -3.59
CA ILE A 118 -9.14 -1.50 -2.18
C ILE A 118 -10.06 -2.53 -1.55
N SER A 119 -9.79 -2.94 -0.33
CA SER A 119 -10.63 -3.86 0.43
C SER A 119 -10.69 -3.43 1.88
N LYS A 120 -11.88 -3.52 2.51
CA LYS A 120 -12.02 -3.37 3.96
C LYS A 120 -11.69 -4.70 4.62
N LEU A 121 -10.90 -4.66 5.69
CA LEU A 121 -10.46 -5.84 6.41
C LEU A 121 -11.17 -5.97 7.76
N THR A 122 -11.51 -7.20 8.14
CA THR A 122 -11.85 -7.53 9.52
C THR A 122 -10.58 -7.51 10.40
N PRO A 123 -10.68 -7.44 11.73
CA PRO A 123 -9.50 -7.46 12.60
C PRO A 123 -8.59 -8.67 12.34
N GLY A 124 -9.15 -9.86 12.19
CA GLY A 124 -8.38 -11.07 11.88
C GLY A 124 -7.69 -11.00 10.52
N GLN A 125 -8.38 -10.51 9.47
CA GLN A 125 -7.78 -10.28 8.16
C GLN A 125 -6.67 -9.22 8.22
N ALA A 126 -6.88 -8.14 8.97
CA ALA A 126 -5.85 -7.12 9.15
C ALA A 126 -4.58 -7.71 9.77
N ALA A 127 -4.70 -8.51 10.85
CA ALA A 127 -3.56 -9.17 11.46
C ALA A 127 -2.89 -10.19 10.52
N TYR A 128 -3.68 -11.00 9.80
CA TYR A 128 -3.17 -11.97 8.84
C TYR A 128 -2.37 -11.30 7.71
N HIS A 129 -2.94 -10.24 7.09
CA HIS A 129 -2.27 -9.50 6.03
C HIS A 129 -1.05 -8.72 6.54
N PHE A 130 -1.11 -8.20 7.76
CA PHE A 130 0.03 -7.54 8.39
C PHE A 130 1.18 -8.53 8.61
N ILE A 131 0.94 -9.69 9.23
CA ILE A 131 1.96 -10.73 9.41
C ILE A 131 2.52 -11.19 8.06
N SER A 132 1.65 -11.40 7.06
CA SER A 132 2.07 -11.85 5.73
C SER A 132 2.94 -10.82 5.01
N GLY A 133 2.66 -9.52 5.15
CA GLY A 133 3.42 -8.43 4.56
C GLY A 133 3.50 -8.47 3.03
N TYR A 134 2.53 -9.10 2.36
CA TYR A 134 2.58 -9.33 0.93
C TYR A 134 2.76 -8.06 0.11
N THR A 135 3.75 -8.09 -0.77
CA THR A 135 3.97 -7.08 -1.81
C THR A 135 4.77 -7.69 -2.96
N ALA A 136 5.02 -6.92 -4.02
CA ALA A 136 6.03 -7.27 -5.02
C ALA A 136 7.21 -6.31 -4.94
N LYS A 137 8.43 -6.85 -4.97
CA LYS A 137 9.62 -6.08 -5.28
C LYS A 137 9.52 -5.66 -6.74
N VAL A 138 9.55 -4.36 -7.00
CA VAL A 138 9.43 -3.83 -8.37
C VAL A 138 10.80 -3.51 -8.94
N ALA A 139 10.91 -3.49 -10.27
CA ALA A 139 12.15 -3.16 -10.96
C ALA A 139 12.79 -1.86 -10.42
N GLY A 140 14.10 -1.86 -10.29
CA GLY A 140 14.89 -0.72 -9.82
C GLY A 140 14.76 -0.40 -8.32
N THR A 141 14.14 -1.27 -7.50
CA THR A 141 14.12 -1.10 -6.03
C THR A 141 15.26 -1.83 -5.34
N GLU A 142 15.74 -2.92 -5.93
CA GLU A 142 16.90 -3.69 -5.46
C GLU A 142 17.76 -4.09 -6.65
N ALA A 143 19.06 -4.25 -6.43
CA ALA A 143 19.99 -4.70 -7.45
C ALA A 143 19.59 -6.09 -7.99
N GLY A 144 19.57 -6.25 -9.32
CA GLY A 144 19.20 -7.50 -9.99
C GLY A 144 17.70 -7.76 -10.14
N ILE A 145 16.82 -6.92 -9.62
CA ILE A 145 15.37 -7.02 -9.81
C ILE A 145 14.99 -6.27 -11.09
N THR A 146 14.70 -7.01 -12.16
CA THR A 146 14.28 -6.47 -13.47
C THR A 146 12.76 -6.60 -13.68
N GLU A 147 12.11 -7.55 -13.00
CA GLU A 147 10.67 -7.79 -13.05
C GLU A 147 10.07 -7.86 -11.64
N PRO A 148 8.78 -7.59 -11.46
CA PRO A 148 8.15 -7.70 -10.16
C PRO A 148 8.20 -9.13 -9.61
N VAL A 149 8.76 -9.29 -8.42
CA VAL A 149 8.87 -10.57 -7.71
C VAL A 149 7.98 -10.54 -6.47
N PRO A 150 7.00 -11.45 -6.32
CA PRO A 150 6.22 -11.58 -5.10
C PRO A 150 7.12 -11.78 -3.88
N SER A 151 6.83 -11.05 -2.80
CA SER A 151 7.60 -11.07 -1.57
C SER A 151 6.66 -11.00 -0.37
N PHE A 152 7.07 -11.61 0.74
CA PHE A 152 6.31 -11.69 1.98
C PHE A 152 7.18 -11.27 3.17
N PRO A 153 7.66 -10.02 3.22
CA PRO A 153 8.40 -9.52 4.39
C PRO A 153 7.43 -9.37 5.56
N ALA A 154 7.60 -10.17 6.61
CA ALA A 154 6.72 -10.18 7.77
C ALA A 154 6.51 -8.74 8.31
N CYS A 155 5.27 -8.41 8.60
CA CYS A 155 4.84 -7.09 9.09
C CYS A 155 5.28 -5.90 8.20
N PHE A 156 5.54 -6.13 6.90
CA PHE A 156 6.09 -5.15 5.96
C PHE A 156 7.49 -4.60 6.32
N GLY A 157 8.13 -5.12 7.38
CA GLY A 157 9.37 -4.59 7.93
C GLY A 157 10.25 -5.65 8.59
N GLU A 158 10.22 -6.89 8.12
CA GLU A 158 10.94 -8.03 8.71
C GLU A 158 12.40 -7.73 9.12
N PRO A 159 13.23 -7.02 8.34
CA PRO A 159 14.60 -6.73 8.74
C PRO A 159 14.75 -5.83 9.98
N PHE A 160 13.67 -5.11 10.36
CA PHE A 160 13.67 -4.16 11.48
C PHE A 160 12.99 -4.72 12.74
N MET A 161 12.57 -5.99 12.74
CA MET A 161 11.76 -6.58 13.80
C MET A 161 12.58 -7.49 14.71
N PRO A 162 12.95 -7.05 15.95
CA PRO A 162 13.73 -7.88 16.87
C PRO A 162 12.89 -8.98 17.58
N LEU A 163 11.56 -8.88 17.55
CA LEU A 163 10.65 -9.84 18.15
C LEU A 163 9.93 -10.66 17.09
N HIS A 164 9.23 -11.72 17.51
CA HIS A 164 8.44 -12.53 16.59
C HIS A 164 7.29 -11.72 15.97
N PRO A 165 7.00 -11.83 14.67
CA PRO A 165 5.99 -11.05 13.96
C PRO A 165 4.59 -11.06 14.58
N THR A 166 4.18 -12.15 15.21
CA THR A 166 2.87 -12.24 15.89
C THR A 166 2.74 -11.30 17.08
N ILE A 167 3.83 -10.96 17.77
CA ILE A 167 3.82 -10.01 18.90
C ILE A 167 3.42 -8.61 18.37
N TYR A 168 4.00 -8.20 17.24
CA TYR A 168 3.64 -6.92 16.60
C TYR A 168 2.21 -6.91 16.10
N ALA A 169 1.73 -8.05 15.54
CA ALA A 169 0.35 -8.19 15.10
C ALA A 169 -0.64 -8.10 16.27
N GLU A 170 -0.33 -8.69 17.41
CA GLU A 170 -1.13 -8.59 18.63
C GLU A 170 -1.17 -7.14 19.15
N MET A 171 -0.03 -6.46 19.19
CA MET A 171 0.05 -5.04 19.58
C MET A 171 -0.79 -4.16 18.66
N LEU A 172 -0.69 -4.37 17.35
CA LEU A 172 -1.48 -3.64 16.35
C LEU A 172 -2.98 -3.94 16.50
N SER A 173 -3.36 -5.23 16.63
CA SER A 173 -4.75 -5.65 16.81
C SER A 173 -5.37 -5.01 18.06
N LYS A 174 -4.64 -4.98 19.16
CA LYS A 174 -5.08 -4.33 20.40
C LYS A 174 -5.31 -2.83 20.18
N LYS A 175 -4.37 -2.13 19.54
CA LYS A 175 -4.51 -0.71 19.21
C LYS A 175 -5.70 -0.45 18.29
N MET A 176 -5.90 -1.27 17.26
CA MET A 176 -7.03 -1.14 16.34
C MET A 176 -8.38 -1.30 17.06
N GLN A 177 -8.49 -2.24 18.00
CA GLN A 177 -9.70 -2.45 18.79
C GLN A 177 -9.95 -1.30 19.77
N GLU A 178 -8.93 -0.83 20.50
CA GLU A 178 -9.03 0.29 21.44
C GLU A 178 -9.53 1.58 20.77
N VAL A 179 -9.12 1.84 19.56
CA VAL A 179 -9.43 3.09 18.84
C VAL A 179 -10.64 2.96 17.91
N GLY A 180 -10.99 1.74 17.52
CA GLY A 180 -12.06 1.51 16.54
C GLY A 180 -11.71 1.96 15.11
N VAL A 181 -10.45 1.75 14.70
CA VAL A 181 -9.93 2.20 13.41
C VAL A 181 -10.40 1.30 12.27
N ASN A 182 -10.72 1.89 11.10
CA ASN A 182 -10.95 1.14 9.89
C ASN A 182 -9.62 0.70 9.26
N VAL A 183 -9.54 -0.55 8.82
CA VAL A 183 -8.34 -1.07 8.15
C VAL A 183 -8.66 -1.44 6.71
N TRP A 184 -7.81 -0.99 5.81
CA TRP A 184 -7.96 -1.17 4.38
C TRP A 184 -6.70 -1.80 3.79
N LEU A 185 -6.88 -2.78 2.89
CA LEU A 185 -5.81 -3.27 2.02
C LEU A 185 -5.92 -2.52 0.68
N VAL A 186 -4.86 -1.84 0.27
CA VAL A 186 -4.81 -1.06 -0.97
C VAL A 186 -3.78 -1.67 -1.91
N ASN A 187 -4.24 -2.17 -3.05
CA ASN A 187 -3.39 -2.71 -4.10
C ASN A 187 -2.98 -1.62 -5.08
N THR A 188 -1.70 -1.29 -5.10
CA THR A 188 -1.07 -0.34 -6.04
C THR A 188 -0.36 -1.04 -7.21
N GLY A 189 -0.50 -2.36 -7.31
CA GLY A 189 0.12 -3.22 -8.32
C GLY A 189 -0.66 -3.27 -9.64
N TRP A 190 -0.88 -4.47 -10.15
CA TRP A 190 -1.48 -4.72 -11.46
C TRP A 190 -2.95 -5.08 -11.39
N THR A 191 -3.63 -4.92 -12.51
CA THR A 191 -5.02 -5.33 -12.76
C THR A 191 -5.16 -5.75 -14.23
N GLY A 192 -6.15 -6.61 -14.54
CA GLY A 192 -6.38 -7.13 -15.90
C GLY A 192 -5.38 -8.18 -16.36
N GLY A 193 -4.56 -8.68 -15.47
CA GLY A 193 -3.52 -9.67 -15.72
C GLY A 193 -2.30 -9.46 -14.85
N PRO A 194 -1.38 -10.44 -14.83
CA PRO A 194 -0.09 -10.28 -14.14
C PRO A 194 0.79 -9.27 -14.87
N TYR A 195 1.93 -8.94 -14.25
CA TYR A 195 2.99 -8.16 -14.90
C TYR A 195 3.27 -8.68 -16.31
N GLY A 196 3.48 -7.77 -17.25
CA GLY A 196 3.68 -8.07 -18.68
C GLY A 196 2.39 -8.26 -19.50
N ILE A 197 1.24 -8.49 -18.86
CA ILE A 197 -0.07 -8.63 -19.49
C ILE A 197 -1.02 -7.53 -19.01
N GLY A 198 -1.20 -7.42 -17.69
CA GLY A 198 -2.04 -6.42 -17.07
C GLY A 198 -1.42 -5.03 -17.05
N THR A 199 -2.18 -4.07 -16.57
CA THR A 199 -1.74 -2.68 -16.41
C THR A 199 -1.61 -2.32 -14.94
N ARG A 200 -0.64 -1.45 -14.61
CA ARG A 200 -0.50 -0.97 -13.25
C ARG A 200 -1.66 -0.04 -12.86
N MET A 201 -2.12 -0.16 -11.61
CA MET A 201 -3.17 0.69 -11.05
C MET A 201 -2.81 2.17 -11.20
N LYS A 202 -3.72 2.96 -11.78
CA LYS A 202 -3.50 4.40 -11.98
C LYS A 202 -3.54 5.12 -10.64
N LEU A 203 -2.53 5.96 -10.38
CA LEU A 203 -2.41 6.73 -9.13
C LEU A 203 -3.67 7.53 -8.81
N LYS A 204 -4.32 8.14 -9.81
CA LYS A 204 -5.57 8.89 -9.62
C LYS A 204 -6.69 8.04 -9.01
N TYR A 205 -6.79 6.75 -9.37
CA TYR A 205 -7.79 5.85 -8.79
C TYR A 205 -7.43 5.45 -7.36
N THR A 206 -6.14 5.17 -7.10
CA THR A 206 -5.66 4.91 -5.74
C THR A 206 -5.94 6.08 -4.81
N ARG A 207 -5.66 7.31 -5.23
CA ARG A 207 -5.95 8.53 -4.46
C ARG A 207 -7.46 8.73 -4.25
N ALA A 208 -8.27 8.48 -5.27
CA ALA A 208 -9.73 8.57 -5.15
C ALA A 208 -10.30 7.57 -4.12
N MET A 209 -9.82 6.32 -4.15
CA MET A 209 -10.24 5.27 -3.21
C MET A 209 -9.83 5.59 -1.77
N ILE A 210 -8.60 6.03 -1.55
CA ILE A 210 -8.10 6.44 -0.23
C ILE A 210 -8.92 7.65 0.28
N SER A 211 -9.16 8.65 -0.57
CA SER A 211 -9.95 9.82 -0.21
C SER A 211 -11.38 9.44 0.17
N ALA A 212 -12.02 8.55 -0.61
CA ALA A 212 -13.36 8.07 -0.33
C ALA A 212 -13.45 7.25 0.97
N ALA A 213 -12.42 6.46 1.29
CA ALA A 213 -12.34 5.74 2.56
C ALA A 213 -12.17 6.70 3.74
N MET A 214 -11.32 7.73 3.60
CA MET A 214 -11.03 8.68 4.68
C MET A 214 -12.17 9.65 4.99
N ASN A 215 -12.92 10.09 3.97
CA ASN A 215 -14.05 11.01 4.15
C ASN A 215 -15.40 10.32 4.37
N GLY A 216 -15.43 8.98 4.42
CA GLY A 216 -16.62 8.18 4.65
C GLY A 216 -17.49 7.93 3.41
N SER A 217 -17.22 8.58 2.27
CA SER A 217 -18.06 8.42 1.07
C SER A 217 -18.00 7.00 0.47
N LEU A 218 -16.92 6.25 0.72
CA LEU A 218 -16.84 4.85 0.32
C LEU A 218 -17.85 3.98 1.09
N GLU A 219 -17.97 4.18 2.40
CA GLU A 219 -18.97 3.49 3.24
C GLU A 219 -20.38 3.91 2.86
N GLU A 220 -20.62 5.20 2.69
CA GLU A 220 -21.92 5.75 2.31
C GLU A 220 -22.38 5.21 0.95
N SER A 221 -21.51 5.20 -0.06
CA SER A 221 -21.83 4.70 -1.41
C SER A 221 -22.17 3.21 -1.42
N ASN A 222 -21.56 2.42 -0.53
CA ASN A 222 -21.81 0.98 -0.46
C ASN A 222 -22.88 0.59 0.58
N LYS A 223 -23.22 1.47 1.54
CA LYS A 223 -24.19 1.23 2.62
C LYS A 223 -23.98 -0.11 3.31
N GLY A 224 -22.72 -0.50 3.53
CA GLY A 224 -22.36 -1.80 4.09
C GLY A 224 -22.51 -2.99 3.14
N ASN A 225 -22.94 -2.78 1.89
CA ASN A 225 -23.12 -3.84 0.89
C ASN A 225 -21.84 -4.06 0.08
N TYR A 226 -20.80 -4.54 0.75
CA TYR A 226 -19.56 -4.96 0.11
C TYR A 226 -19.71 -6.33 -0.54
N HIS A 227 -18.96 -6.58 -1.60
CA HIS A 227 -18.79 -7.91 -2.16
C HIS A 227 -17.69 -8.65 -1.40
N VAL A 228 -18.01 -9.82 -0.84
CA VAL A 228 -16.97 -10.67 -0.24
C VAL A 228 -16.24 -11.40 -1.37
N HIS A 229 -14.95 -11.13 -1.48
CA HIS A 229 -14.11 -11.74 -2.53
C HIS A 229 -14.01 -13.25 -2.34
N SER A 230 -14.38 -14.03 -3.36
CA SER A 230 -14.50 -15.48 -3.27
C SER A 230 -13.22 -16.20 -2.83
N VAL A 231 -12.05 -15.73 -3.28
CA VAL A 231 -10.75 -16.34 -2.98
C VAL A 231 -10.13 -15.78 -1.70
N PHE A 232 -10.07 -14.45 -1.57
CA PHE A 232 -9.35 -13.81 -0.46
C PHE A 232 -10.22 -13.49 0.74
N GLY A 233 -11.55 -13.62 0.64
CA GLY A 233 -12.49 -13.35 1.73
C GLY A 233 -12.62 -11.88 2.13
N VAL A 234 -11.86 -10.98 1.55
CA VAL A 234 -11.85 -9.55 1.87
C VAL A 234 -13.08 -8.82 1.34
N GLN A 235 -13.48 -7.74 1.99
CA GLN A 235 -14.65 -6.95 1.61
C GLN A 235 -14.27 -5.93 0.54
N GLN A 236 -14.71 -6.18 -0.69
CA GLN A 236 -14.49 -5.36 -1.87
C GLN A 236 -15.64 -4.39 -2.06
N PRO A 237 -15.42 -3.06 -2.18
CA PRO A 237 -16.47 -2.11 -2.48
C PRO A 237 -17.02 -2.32 -3.91
N ARG A 238 -18.32 -2.11 -4.08
CA ARG A 238 -18.99 -2.19 -5.40
C ARG A 238 -18.95 -0.87 -6.15
N ILE A 239 -18.91 0.23 -5.42
CA ILE A 239 -18.92 1.60 -5.93
C ILE A 239 -17.88 2.42 -5.18
N CYS A 240 -17.17 3.27 -5.91
CA CYS A 240 -16.27 4.28 -5.36
C CYS A 240 -16.37 5.56 -6.20
N PRO A 241 -16.60 6.74 -5.58
CA PRO A 241 -16.60 8.00 -6.29
C PRO A 241 -15.31 8.20 -7.12
N ASN A 242 -15.44 8.65 -8.35
CA ASN A 242 -14.34 8.94 -9.30
C ASN A 242 -13.49 7.71 -9.70
N VAL A 243 -13.98 6.49 -9.46
CA VAL A 243 -13.34 5.24 -9.90
C VAL A 243 -14.33 4.45 -10.75
N PRO A 244 -13.96 4.03 -11.98
CA PRO A 244 -14.80 3.15 -12.80
C PRO A 244 -15.10 1.84 -12.07
N THR A 245 -16.35 1.39 -12.15
CA THR A 245 -16.83 0.22 -11.38
C THR A 245 -16.08 -1.06 -11.73
N GLU A 246 -15.72 -1.22 -13.00
CA GLU A 246 -14.95 -2.36 -13.49
C GLU A 246 -13.56 -2.46 -12.86
N VAL A 247 -12.95 -1.31 -12.50
CA VAL A 247 -11.65 -1.27 -11.83
C VAL A 247 -11.72 -1.84 -10.42
N LEU A 248 -12.88 -1.69 -9.74
CA LEU A 248 -13.07 -2.18 -8.38
C LEU A 248 -13.13 -3.71 -8.30
N SER A 249 -13.48 -4.38 -9.40
CA SER A 249 -13.56 -5.84 -9.48
C SER A 249 -12.45 -6.39 -10.38
N PRO A 250 -11.33 -6.91 -9.81
CA PRO A 250 -10.21 -7.42 -10.60
C PRO A 250 -10.64 -8.46 -11.63
N ARG A 251 -11.57 -9.35 -11.27
CA ARG A 251 -12.11 -10.36 -12.19
C ARG A 251 -12.69 -9.75 -13.46
N GLN A 252 -13.39 -8.62 -13.37
CA GLN A 252 -14.00 -7.96 -14.52
C GLN A 252 -12.98 -7.31 -15.46
N THR A 253 -11.76 -7.09 -14.99
CA THR A 253 -10.66 -6.55 -15.82
C THR A 253 -9.90 -7.62 -16.59
N TRP A 254 -10.12 -8.91 -16.30
CA TRP A 254 -9.48 -10.02 -16.98
C TRP A 254 -10.28 -10.48 -18.21
N ASN A 255 -9.58 -10.94 -19.25
CA ASN A 255 -10.19 -11.42 -20.49
C ASN A 255 -10.92 -12.76 -20.34
N ASN A 256 -10.56 -13.56 -19.31
CA ASN A 256 -11.24 -14.84 -19.03
C ASN A 256 -11.20 -15.16 -17.53
N ASP A 257 -12.22 -15.87 -17.07
CA ASP A 257 -12.41 -16.23 -15.67
C ASP A 257 -11.42 -17.30 -15.19
N ASP A 258 -11.15 -18.31 -16.02
CA ASP A 258 -10.26 -19.41 -15.64
C ASP A 258 -8.84 -18.92 -15.35
N GLY A 259 -8.32 -18.03 -16.21
CA GLY A 259 -7.02 -17.38 -16.01
C GLY A 259 -6.97 -16.60 -14.70
N TYR A 260 -8.03 -15.82 -14.42
CA TYR A 260 -8.16 -15.07 -13.18
C TYR A 260 -8.12 -15.99 -11.96
N TYR A 261 -9.02 -16.98 -11.90
CA TYR A 261 -9.11 -17.88 -10.73
C TYR A 261 -7.85 -18.72 -10.54
N LYS A 262 -7.24 -19.22 -11.63
CA LYS A 262 -5.96 -19.92 -11.55
C LYS A 262 -4.86 -19.07 -10.91
N MET A 263 -4.81 -17.78 -11.27
CA MET A 263 -3.80 -16.88 -10.71
C MET A 263 -4.14 -16.45 -9.29
N ALA A 264 -5.42 -16.25 -8.96
CA ALA A 264 -5.88 -15.95 -7.62
C ALA A 264 -5.62 -17.12 -6.66
N ASP A 265 -5.85 -18.36 -7.09
CA ASP A 265 -5.51 -19.57 -6.32
C ASP A 265 -4.00 -19.69 -6.09
N LYS A 266 -3.19 -19.36 -7.10
CA LYS A 266 -1.73 -19.37 -6.96
C LYS A 266 -1.29 -18.40 -5.87
N LEU A 267 -1.81 -17.17 -5.86
CA LEU A 267 -1.49 -16.20 -4.84
C LEU A 267 -2.01 -16.63 -3.46
N ALA A 268 -3.25 -17.13 -3.38
CA ALA A 268 -3.83 -17.62 -2.14
C ALA A 268 -3.01 -18.77 -1.53
N ASN A 269 -2.50 -19.69 -2.36
CA ASN A 269 -1.58 -20.74 -1.91
C ASN A 269 -0.27 -20.15 -1.39
N SER A 270 0.30 -19.14 -2.08
CA SER A 270 1.52 -18.47 -1.62
C SER A 270 1.33 -17.81 -0.24
N PHE A 271 0.17 -17.20 0.00
CA PHE A 271 -0.19 -16.67 1.33
C PHE A 271 -0.21 -17.77 2.38
N ARG A 272 -0.91 -18.88 2.13
CA ARG A 272 -1.01 -20.01 3.07
C ARG A 272 0.34 -20.63 3.34
N ASP A 273 1.13 -20.88 2.28
CA ASP A 273 2.46 -21.49 2.43
C ASP A 273 3.41 -20.59 3.24
N ASN A 274 3.40 -19.30 2.99
CA ASN A 274 4.17 -18.34 3.79
C ASN A 274 3.71 -18.32 5.24
N PHE A 275 2.39 -18.42 5.50
CA PHE A 275 1.83 -18.28 6.84
C PHE A 275 2.09 -19.49 7.74
N LYS A 276 2.38 -20.69 7.19
CA LYS A 276 2.68 -21.92 7.96
C LYS A 276 3.70 -21.70 9.08
N LYS A 277 4.71 -20.86 8.84
CA LYS A 277 5.74 -20.53 9.84
C LYS A 277 5.23 -19.75 11.07
N PHE A 278 4.02 -19.20 10.97
CA PHE A 278 3.39 -18.40 12.02
C PHE A 278 2.18 -19.07 12.68
N GLU A 279 1.64 -20.14 12.09
CA GLU A 279 0.39 -20.79 12.51
C GLU A 279 0.38 -21.18 14.01
N THR A 280 1.51 -21.69 14.52
CA THR A 280 1.62 -22.13 15.92
C THR A 280 1.47 -20.96 16.91
N TYR A 281 1.72 -19.74 16.47
CA TYR A 281 1.68 -18.54 17.31
C TYR A 281 0.46 -17.66 17.02
N ALA A 282 -0.31 -17.97 15.99
CA ALA A 282 -1.49 -17.20 15.60
C ALA A 282 -2.74 -17.71 16.32
N ASN A 283 -3.58 -16.79 16.80
CA ASN A 283 -4.88 -17.15 17.38
C ASN A 283 -5.92 -17.49 16.29
N ALA A 284 -7.07 -18.02 16.71
CA ALA A 284 -8.14 -18.45 15.79
C ALA A 284 -8.69 -17.32 14.91
N GLU A 285 -8.75 -16.08 15.42
CA GLU A 285 -9.21 -14.91 14.67
C GLU A 285 -8.26 -14.57 13.51
N ILE A 286 -6.95 -14.62 13.78
CA ILE A 286 -5.91 -14.39 12.76
C ILE A 286 -5.98 -15.50 11.69
N LEU A 287 -6.06 -16.77 12.11
CA LEU A 287 -6.16 -17.90 11.19
C LEU A 287 -7.41 -17.84 10.30
N ALA A 288 -8.53 -17.35 10.84
CA ALA A 288 -9.75 -17.12 10.07
C ALA A 288 -9.63 -16.00 9.02
N GLY A 289 -8.60 -15.16 9.11
CA GLY A 289 -8.26 -14.12 8.13
C GLY A 289 -7.57 -14.65 6.86
N ALA A 290 -7.22 -15.93 6.81
CA ALA A 290 -6.56 -16.55 5.67
C ALA A 290 -7.45 -16.55 4.40
N PRO A 291 -6.84 -16.54 3.19
CA PRO A 291 -7.59 -16.76 1.95
C PRO A 291 -8.36 -18.09 1.96
N ASN A 292 -9.53 -18.10 1.34
CA ASN A 292 -10.41 -19.28 1.24
C ASN A 292 -9.70 -20.44 0.49
N ILE A 293 -10.05 -21.67 0.85
CA ILE A 293 -9.67 -22.86 0.08
C ILE A 293 -10.75 -23.06 -0.98
N ILE A 294 -10.41 -22.87 -2.26
CA ILE A 294 -11.33 -23.22 -3.34
C ILE A 294 -11.18 -24.73 -3.59
N VAL A 295 -12.13 -25.48 -3.10
CA VAL A 295 -12.27 -26.89 -3.49
C VAL A 295 -12.86 -26.89 -4.90
N LYS A 296 -12.06 -27.28 -5.89
CA LYS A 296 -12.60 -27.59 -7.23
C LYS A 296 -13.52 -28.80 -7.07
N ILE A 297 -14.83 -28.57 -7.17
CA ILE A 297 -15.84 -29.62 -7.30
C ILE A 297 -15.82 -30.13 -8.75
#